data_648698ea6164b62c4a2e3eca334413b1
#
_entry.id   648698ea6164b62c4a2e3eca334413b1
#
_cell.length_a   1.000
_cell.length_b   1.000
_cell.length_c   1.000
_cell.angle_alpha   90.00
_cell.angle_beta   90.00
_cell.angle_gamma   90.00
#
_symmetry.space_group_name_H-M   'P 1'
#
loop_
_entity.id
_entity.type
_entity.pdbx_description
1 polymer ?
#
loop_
_entity_poly.entity_id
_entity_poly.type
_entity_poly.pdbx_seq_one_letter_code
_entity_poly.pdbx_strand_id
1 'polypeptide(L)'
;MSEMAVVRLANAAGETAASAQMRTSFVTTTLGIWHFAADFLAIFLGAIGFSSEVARKTIVHVLSRPVVRSTYLLGRWLGLIMFLWAFLAVGTGIAVVLALSFDVGWSQMASFTALNMFVEALFYSGVALAMSTFMVPMLAGCCSYLFFMILPHFIAEGLQDPRWIQKVLAYTLYYLTPAQMPADLLGESFSKQLLHPRYGLYFGILTENLLYAGALFILGSVIFSRKQLRLR
;
A
#
# COMPACT_ATOMS: atom_id res chain seq x y z
N MET A 1 -9.35 35.60 -40.69
CA MET A 1 -10.02 35.00 -39.53
C MET A 1 -10.14 36.11 -38.47
N SER A 2 -11.34 36.38 -37.99
CA SER A 2 -11.50 37.45 -36.99
C SER A 2 -10.90 37.04 -35.64
N GLU A 3 -10.29 37.99 -34.94
CA GLU A 3 -9.71 37.77 -33.60
C GLU A 3 -10.71 37.09 -32.62
N MET A 4 -12.00 37.39 -32.74
CA MET A 4 -13.07 36.75 -32.00
C MET A 4 -13.17 35.22 -32.23
N ALA A 5 -12.85 34.73 -33.42
CA ALA A 5 -12.89 33.30 -33.74
C ALA A 5 -11.71 32.57 -33.04
N VAL A 6 -10.55 33.22 -32.98
CA VAL A 6 -9.35 32.68 -32.29
C VAL A 6 -9.58 32.61 -30.78
N VAL A 7 -10.17 33.65 -30.19
CA VAL A 7 -10.47 33.69 -28.75
C VAL A 7 -11.52 32.61 -28.38
N ARG A 8 -12.55 32.42 -29.19
CA ARG A 8 -13.56 31.36 -28.96
C ARG A 8 -12.95 29.96 -29.05
N LEU A 9 -12.07 29.70 -30.02
CA LEU A 9 -11.37 28.42 -30.15
C LEU A 9 -10.41 28.17 -28.98
N ALA A 10 -9.71 29.19 -28.49
CA ALA A 10 -8.84 29.09 -27.33
C ALA A 10 -9.62 28.80 -26.03
N ASN A 11 -10.75 29.45 -25.81
CA ASN A 11 -11.63 29.19 -24.66
C ASN A 11 -12.24 27.79 -24.74
N ALA A 12 -12.73 27.35 -25.88
CA ALA A 12 -13.27 26.01 -26.07
C ALA A 12 -12.18 24.92 -25.86
N ALA A 13 -10.94 25.17 -26.30
CA ALA A 13 -9.83 24.27 -26.03
C ALA A 13 -9.45 24.23 -24.56
N GLY A 14 -9.51 25.36 -23.85
CA GLY A 14 -9.28 25.44 -22.40
C GLY A 14 -10.36 24.70 -21.59
N GLU A 15 -11.63 24.85 -21.95
CA GLU A 15 -12.75 24.14 -21.30
C GLU A 15 -12.67 22.62 -21.53
N THR A 16 -12.27 22.17 -22.71
CA THR A 16 -12.09 20.74 -22.98
C THR A 16 -10.91 20.16 -22.21
N ALA A 17 -9.79 20.89 -22.10
CA ALA A 17 -8.62 20.46 -21.32
C ALA A 17 -8.96 20.39 -19.82
N ALA A 18 -9.64 21.38 -19.26
CA ALA A 18 -10.07 21.39 -17.86
C ALA A 18 -11.01 20.23 -17.54
N SER A 19 -11.97 19.93 -18.43
CA SER A 19 -12.90 18.81 -18.24
C SER A 19 -12.18 17.45 -18.30
N ALA A 20 -11.20 17.29 -19.19
CA ALA A 20 -10.39 16.08 -19.29
C ALA A 20 -9.53 15.86 -18.02
N GLN A 21 -8.92 16.93 -17.51
CA GLN A 21 -8.14 16.88 -16.28
C GLN A 21 -9.01 16.51 -15.08
N MET A 22 -10.22 17.07 -14.99
CA MET A 22 -11.17 16.75 -13.91
C MET A 22 -11.58 15.27 -13.94
N ARG A 23 -11.84 14.69 -15.10
CA ARG A 23 -12.17 13.26 -15.26
C ARG A 23 -11.01 12.38 -14.83
N THR A 24 -9.79 12.69 -15.27
CA THR A 24 -8.58 11.96 -14.86
C THR A 24 -8.37 12.03 -13.36
N SER A 25 -8.51 13.22 -12.75
CA SER A 25 -8.40 13.40 -11.30
C SER A 25 -9.43 12.59 -10.54
N PHE A 26 -10.65 12.47 -11.05
CA PHE A 26 -11.70 11.67 -10.41
C PHE A 26 -11.35 10.18 -10.39
N VAL A 27 -10.84 9.63 -11.49
CA VAL A 27 -10.41 8.22 -11.56
C VAL A 27 -9.21 7.97 -10.63
N THR A 28 -8.20 8.85 -10.64
CA THR A 28 -7.01 8.71 -9.77
C THR A 28 -7.37 8.82 -8.30
N THR A 29 -8.25 9.76 -7.94
CA THR A 29 -8.72 9.93 -6.56
C THR A 29 -9.50 8.70 -6.09
N THR A 30 -10.37 8.15 -6.93
CA THR A 30 -11.11 6.93 -6.61
C THR A 30 -10.14 5.77 -6.35
N LEU A 31 -9.15 5.55 -7.22
CA LEU A 31 -8.15 4.51 -7.02
C LEU A 31 -7.33 4.74 -5.75
N GLY A 32 -6.94 5.99 -5.48
CA GLY A 32 -6.20 6.37 -4.25
C GLY A 32 -7.00 6.13 -2.97
N ILE A 33 -8.31 6.41 -2.97
CA ILE A 33 -9.18 6.14 -1.81
C ILE A 33 -9.26 4.63 -1.53
N TRP A 34 -9.42 3.80 -2.56
CA TRP A 34 -9.44 2.34 -2.41
C TRP A 34 -8.10 1.80 -1.93
N HIS A 35 -6.99 2.33 -2.43
CA HIS A 35 -5.64 1.99 -1.97
C HIS A 35 -5.48 2.32 -0.48
N PHE A 36 -5.74 3.56 -0.09
CA PHE A 36 -5.66 3.99 1.30
C PHE A 36 -6.54 3.14 2.24
N ALA A 37 -7.77 2.83 1.82
CA ALA A 37 -8.66 1.98 2.58
C ALA A 37 -8.12 0.55 2.71
N ALA A 38 -7.50 0.00 1.66
CA ALA A 38 -6.88 -1.33 1.70
C ALA A 38 -5.68 -1.38 2.65
N ASP A 39 -4.82 -0.36 2.64
CA ASP A 39 -3.66 -0.26 3.55
C ASP A 39 -4.10 -0.14 5.00
N PHE A 40 -5.11 0.69 5.26
CA PHE A 40 -5.71 0.81 6.57
C PHE A 40 -6.28 -0.54 7.06
N LEU A 41 -7.04 -1.23 6.21
CA LEU A 41 -7.57 -2.55 6.51
C LEU A 41 -6.45 -3.58 6.72
N ALA A 42 -5.39 -3.54 5.91
CA ALA A 42 -4.23 -4.42 6.03
C ALA A 42 -3.55 -4.29 7.40
N ILE A 43 -3.33 -3.05 7.83
CA ILE A 43 -2.72 -2.74 9.12
C ILE A 43 -3.62 -3.21 10.29
N PHE A 44 -4.89 -2.80 10.27
CA PHE A 44 -5.80 -3.09 11.39
C PHE A 44 -6.18 -4.56 11.47
N LEU A 45 -6.55 -5.20 10.37
CA LEU A 45 -6.92 -6.62 10.37
C LEU A 45 -5.70 -7.51 10.64
N GLY A 46 -4.51 -7.12 10.15
CA GLY A 46 -3.26 -7.81 10.46
C GLY A 46 -2.92 -7.73 11.96
N ALA A 47 -3.05 -6.55 12.56
CA ALA A 47 -2.76 -6.33 13.96
C ALA A 47 -3.77 -7.01 14.90
N ILE A 48 -5.07 -6.89 14.62
CA ILE A 48 -6.14 -7.39 15.48
C ILE A 48 -6.31 -8.90 15.31
N GLY A 49 -6.19 -9.41 14.07
CA GLY A 49 -6.54 -10.78 13.74
C GLY A 49 -5.83 -11.82 14.59
N PHE A 50 -4.52 -11.75 14.68
CA PHE A 50 -3.71 -12.73 15.43
C PHE A 50 -3.72 -12.49 16.93
N SER A 51 -3.51 -11.26 17.35
CA SER A 51 -3.38 -10.90 18.77
C SER A 51 -4.70 -11.09 19.54
N SER A 52 -5.86 -10.91 18.88
CA SER A 52 -7.16 -11.21 19.49
C SER A 52 -7.35 -12.71 19.75
N GLU A 53 -6.85 -13.57 18.88
CA GLU A 53 -6.90 -15.04 19.09
C GLU A 53 -5.99 -15.48 20.23
N VAL A 54 -4.81 -14.85 20.37
CA VAL A 54 -3.93 -15.08 21.52
C VAL A 54 -4.59 -14.62 22.82
N ALA A 55 -5.20 -13.43 22.83
CA ALA A 55 -5.88 -12.89 24.01
C ALA A 55 -7.09 -13.71 24.43
N ARG A 56 -7.87 -14.22 23.49
CA ARG A 56 -9.04 -15.08 23.75
C ARG A 56 -8.68 -16.55 24.01
N LYS A 57 -7.40 -16.91 23.98
CA LYS A 57 -6.90 -18.28 24.12
C LYS A 57 -7.44 -19.27 23.06
N THR A 58 -8.12 -18.81 22.01
CA THR A 58 -8.63 -19.65 20.93
C THR A 58 -7.53 -20.33 20.15
N ILE A 59 -6.36 -19.69 20.06
CA ILE A 59 -5.15 -20.25 19.46
C ILE A 59 -4.70 -21.57 20.12
N VAL A 60 -4.99 -21.77 21.41
CA VAL A 60 -4.64 -22.99 22.16
C VAL A 60 -5.39 -24.19 21.61
N HIS A 61 -6.68 -24.04 21.30
CA HIS A 61 -7.51 -25.11 20.73
C HIS A 61 -7.06 -25.47 19.30
N VAL A 62 -6.56 -24.52 18.54
CA VAL A 62 -6.03 -24.79 17.21
C VAL A 62 -4.68 -25.50 17.29
N LEU A 63 -3.81 -25.06 18.19
CA LEU A 63 -2.46 -25.62 18.37
C LEU A 63 -2.44 -26.91 19.21
N SER A 64 -3.56 -27.34 19.81
CA SER A 64 -3.69 -28.67 20.39
C SER A 64 -3.70 -29.77 19.34
N ARG A 65 -3.99 -29.44 18.08
CA ARG A 65 -3.81 -30.34 16.94
C ARG A 65 -2.35 -30.30 16.47
N PRO A 66 -1.83 -31.35 15.79
CA PRO A 66 -0.44 -31.40 15.33
C PRO A 66 -0.21 -30.49 14.11
N VAL A 67 -0.46 -29.18 14.29
CA VAL A 67 -0.23 -28.14 13.26
C VAL A 67 1.03 -27.38 13.60
N VAL A 68 1.94 -27.26 12.63
CA VAL A 68 3.15 -26.44 12.79
C VAL A 68 2.74 -24.97 12.91
N ARG A 69 3.30 -24.27 13.90
CA ARG A 69 2.96 -22.86 14.19
C ARG A 69 3.16 -21.91 12.99
N SER A 70 4.23 -22.14 12.22
CA SER A 70 4.49 -21.38 11.00
C SER A 70 3.42 -21.58 9.93
N THR A 71 2.92 -22.81 9.76
CA THR A 71 1.83 -23.12 8.82
C THR A 71 0.54 -22.42 9.22
N TYR A 72 0.24 -22.36 10.53
CA TYR A 72 -0.91 -21.61 11.02
C TYR A 72 -0.79 -20.12 10.72
N LEU A 73 0.38 -19.52 11.01
CA LEU A 73 0.62 -18.10 10.73
C LEU A 73 0.53 -17.80 9.22
N LEU A 74 1.07 -18.68 8.38
CA LEU A 74 0.99 -18.58 6.93
C LEU A 74 -0.46 -18.61 6.43
N GLY A 75 -1.23 -19.58 6.91
CA GLY A 75 -2.65 -19.69 6.55
C GLY A 75 -3.45 -18.45 6.93
N ARG A 76 -3.13 -17.87 8.09
CA ARG A 76 -3.76 -16.64 8.57
C ARG A 76 -3.41 -15.44 7.69
N TRP A 77 -2.14 -15.31 7.34
CA TRP A 77 -1.66 -14.25 6.45
C TRP A 77 -2.26 -14.38 5.05
N LEU A 78 -2.24 -15.58 4.48
CA LEU A 78 -2.83 -15.84 3.16
C LEU A 78 -4.33 -15.52 3.12
N GLY A 79 -5.08 -15.91 4.16
CA GLY A 79 -6.50 -15.55 4.27
C GLY A 79 -6.74 -14.04 4.28
N LEU A 80 -5.89 -13.30 5.01
CA LEU A 80 -5.95 -11.83 5.04
C LEU A 80 -5.61 -11.23 3.67
N ILE A 81 -4.56 -11.71 3.02
CA ILE A 81 -4.15 -11.26 1.67
C ILE A 81 -5.27 -11.51 0.66
N MET A 82 -5.87 -12.68 0.65
CA MET A 82 -6.98 -12.99 -0.28
C MET A 82 -8.16 -12.03 -0.09
N PHE A 83 -8.49 -11.70 1.15
CA PHE A 83 -9.52 -10.70 1.44
C PHE A 83 -9.14 -9.31 0.91
N LEU A 84 -7.92 -8.84 1.20
CA LEU A 84 -7.44 -7.54 0.75
C LEU A 84 -7.35 -7.45 -0.78
N TRP A 85 -6.91 -8.52 -1.43
CA TRP A 85 -6.84 -8.59 -2.87
C TRP A 85 -8.23 -8.58 -3.51
N ALA A 86 -9.20 -9.29 -2.95
CA ALA A 86 -10.59 -9.21 -3.39
C ALA A 86 -11.14 -7.79 -3.25
N PHE A 87 -10.86 -7.12 -2.12
CA PHE A 87 -11.24 -5.73 -1.89
C PHE A 87 -10.60 -4.78 -2.91
N LEU A 88 -9.29 -4.88 -3.14
CA LEU A 88 -8.57 -4.09 -4.14
C LEU A 88 -9.04 -4.38 -5.57
N ALA A 89 -9.37 -5.63 -5.90
CA ALA A 89 -9.89 -6.00 -7.21
C ALA A 89 -11.23 -5.31 -7.49
N VAL A 90 -12.11 -5.22 -6.50
CA VAL A 90 -13.36 -4.46 -6.61
C VAL A 90 -13.07 -2.98 -6.85
N GLY A 91 -12.19 -2.37 -6.05
CA GLY A 91 -11.82 -0.96 -6.20
C GLY A 91 -11.17 -0.65 -7.54
N THR A 92 -10.24 -1.50 -7.99
CA THR A 92 -9.60 -1.38 -9.30
C THR A 92 -10.62 -1.57 -10.43
N GLY A 93 -11.53 -2.53 -10.29
CA GLY A 93 -12.63 -2.75 -11.24
C GLY A 93 -13.53 -1.52 -11.39
N ILE A 94 -13.89 -0.88 -10.27
CA ILE A 94 -14.65 0.38 -10.28
C ILE A 94 -13.85 1.49 -11.00
N ALA A 95 -12.56 1.63 -10.71
CA ALA A 95 -11.71 2.62 -11.35
C ALA A 95 -11.59 2.40 -12.87
N VAL A 96 -11.50 1.14 -13.32
CA VAL A 96 -11.50 0.79 -14.75
C VAL A 96 -12.84 1.15 -15.41
N VAL A 97 -13.96 0.83 -14.80
CA VAL A 97 -15.30 1.17 -15.32
C VAL A 97 -15.46 2.69 -15.42
N LEU A 98 -15.01 3.44 -14.41
CA LEU A 98 -15.02 4.90 -14.46
C LEU A 98 -14.11 5.46 -15.54
N ALA A 99 -12.90 4.91 -15.71
CA ALA A 99 -11.98 5.31 -16.76
C ALA A 99 -12.60 5.13 -18.16
N LEU A 100 -13.24 3.99 -18.39
CA LEU A 100 -13.97 3.70 -19.64
C LEU A 100 -15.17 4.64 -19.82
N SER A 101 -15.95 4.91 -18.77
CA SER A 101 -17.14 5.77 -18.84
C SER A 101 -16.79 7.24 -19.12
N PHE A 102 -15.64 7.69 -18.65
CA PHE A 102 -15.18 9.07 -18.85
C PHE A 102 -14.25 9.23 -20.05
N ASP A 103 -14.04 8.17 -20.83
CA ASP A 103 -13.08 8.15 -21.95
C ASP A 103 -11.65 8.53 -21.52
N VAL A 104 -11.29 8.17 -20.30
CA VAL A 104 -9.93 8.25 -19.77
C VAL A 104 -9.22 6.95 -20.12
N GLY A 105 -8.15 7.03 -20.91
CA GLY A 105 -7.42 5.83 -21.34
C GLY A 105 -6.78 5.10 -20.16
N TRP A 106 -7.06 3.81 -19.99
CA TRP A 106 -6.36 2.95 -19.06
C TRP A 106 -5.00 2.56 -19.63
N SER A 107 -3.93 3.12 -19.09
CA SER A 107 -2.56 2.87 -19.57
C SER A 107 -1.94 1.61 -18.96
N GLN A 108 -0.84 1.14 -19.57
CA GLN A 108 -0.03 0.09 -18.94
C GLN A 108 0.51 0.51 -17.58
N MET A 109 0.83 1.81 -17.39
CA MET A 109 1.26 2.36 -16.11
C MET A 109 0.18 2.26 -15.04
N ALA A 110 -1.09 2.49 -15.38
CA ALA A 110 -2.20 2.29 -14.45
C ALA A 110 -2.30 0.83 -13.98
N SER A 111 -2.02 -0.12 -14.87
CA SER A 111 -1.97 -1.55 -14.52
C SER A 111 -0.81 -1.89 -13.58
N PHE A 112 0.40 -1.32 -13.80
CA PHE A 112 1.53 -1.49 -12.90
C PHE A 112 1.29 -0.82 -11.55
N THR A 113 0.66 0.35 -11.53
CA THR A 113 0.25 1.03 -10.31
C THR A 113 -0.72 0.17 -9.51
N ALA A 114 -1.75 -0.38 -10.15
CA ALA A 114 -2.67 -1.31 -9.51
C ALA A 114 -1.94 -2.55 -8.95
N LEU A 115 -1.02 -3.15 -9.71
CA LEU A 115 -0.22 -4.29 -9.24
C LEU A 115 0.61 -3.95 -8.01
N ASN A 116 1.23 -2.76 -7.96
CA ASN A 116 1.96 -2.32 -6.79
C ASN A 116 1.06 -2.20 -5.56
N MET A 117 -0.18 -1.71 -5.70
CA MET A 117 -1.13 -1.64 -4.58
C MET A 117 -1.42 -3.03 -3.99
N PHE A 118 -1.53 -4.07 -4.82
CA PHE A 118 -1.70 -5.45 -4.35
C PHE A 118 -0.48 -5.95 -3.57
N VAL A 119 0.72 -5.59 -4.01
CA VAL A 119 1.97 -5.98 -3.33
C VAL A 119 2.16 -5.19 -2.04
N GLU A 120 1.83 -3.90 -2.01
CA GLU A 120 1.84 -3.09 -0.79
C GLU A 120 0.89 -3.63 0.28
N ALA A 121 -0.33 -4.01 -0.09
CA ALA A 121 -1.28 -4.63 0.83
C ALA A 121 -0.74 -5.94 1.43
N LEU A 122 -0.02 -6.75 0.64
CA LEU A 122 0.68 -7.94 1.11
C LEU A 122 1.76 -7.57 2.13
N PHE A 123 2.53 -6.54 1.85
CA PHE A 123 3.58 -6.06 2.73
C PHE A 123 3.02 -5.49 4.05
N TYR A 124 2.06 -4.57 4.00
CA TYR A 124 1.44 -3.96 5.19
C TYR A 124 0.79 -5.01 6.10
N SER A 125 0.06 -5.95 5.51
CA SER A 125 -0.54 -7.05 6.27
C SER A 125 0.51 -7.95 6.93
N GLY A 126 1.63 -8.20 6.25
CA GLY A 126 2.75 -8.99 6.76
C GLY A 126 3.42 -8.35 7.97
N VAL A 127 3.70 -7.04 7.90
CA VAL A 127 4.27 -6.27 9.03
C VAL A 127 3.31 -6.25 10.21
N ALA A 128 2.05 -5.89 9.97
CA ALA A 128 1.06 -5.80 11.03
C ALA A 128 0.86 -7.16 11.73
N LEU A 129 0.83 -8.24 10.96
CA LEU A 129 0.77 -9.60 11.49
C LEU A 129 2.03 -9.96 12.29
N ALA A 130 3.22 -9.64 11.78
CA ALA A 130 4.48 -9.88 12.48
C ALA A 130 4.52 -9.12 13.82
N MET A 131 4.15 -7.83 13.83
CA MET A 131 4.06 -7.04 15.06
C MET A 131 3.03 -7.60 16.05
N SER A 132 1.92 -8.14 15.57
CA SER A 132 0.88 -8.74 16.41
C SER A 132 1.35 -10.02 17.13
N THR A 133 2.45 -10.64 16.69
CA THR A 133 3.00 -11.82 17.38
C THR A 133 3.66 -11.50 18.71
N PHE A 134 4.12 -10.27 18.93
CA PHE A 134 4.83 -9.85 20.15
C PHE A 134 4.20 -8.68 20.89
N MET A 135 3.30 -7.92 20.25
CA MET A 135 2.60 -6.78 20.84
C MET A 135 1.12 -7.07 21.07
N VAL A 136 0.49 -6.29 21.97
CA VAL A 136 -0.97 -6.30 22.11
C VAL A 136 -1.64 -5.65 20.87
N PRO A 137 -2.89 -6.02 20.55
CA PRO A 137 -3.54 -5.61 19.28
C PRO A 137 -3.50 -4.11 19.01
N MET A 138 -3.84 -3.32 20.00
CA MET A 138 -3.89 -1.87 19.88
C MET A 138 -2.51 -1.28 19.60
N LEU A 139 -1.48 -1.76 20.33
CA LEU A 139 -0.12 -1.27 20.14
C LEU A 139 0.45 -1.68 18.78
N ALA A 140 0.20 -2.94 18.36
CA ALA A 140 0.62 -3.41 17.04
C ALA A 140 0.00 -2.59 15.90
N GLY A 141 -1.29 -2.27 15.99
CA GLY A 141 -1.97 -1.41 15.03
C GLY A 141 -1.41 0.02 15.01
N CYS A 142 -1.26 0.64 16.18
CA CYS A 142 -0.69 1.99 16.29
C CYS A 142 0.76 2.04 15.78
N CYS A 143 1.62 1.10 16.17
CA CYS A 143 3.01 1.07 15.70
C CYS A 143 3.09 0.85 14.19
N SER A 144 2.28 -0.05 13.63
CA SER A 144 2.23 -0.26 12.18
C SER A 144 1.73 0.99 11.46
N TYR A 145 0.70 1.65 11.96
CA TYR A 145 0.19 2.88 11.39
C TYR A 145 1.23 4.02 11.42
N LEU A 146 1.89 4.21 12.56
CA LEU A 146 2.98 5.19 12.69
C LEU A 146 4.10 4.90 11.71
N PHE A 147 4.49 3.62 11.61
CA PHE A 147 5.57 3.20 10.72
C PHE A 147 5.25 3.46 9.24
N PHE A 148 4.01 3.22 8.82
CA PHE A 148 3.64 3.32 7.41
C PHE A 148 3.10 4.66 6.97
N MET A 149 2.38 5.37 7.84
CA MET A 149 1.73 6.63 7.46
C MET A 149 2.54 7.86 7.85
N ILE A 150 3.23 7.79 8.99
CA ILE A 150 3.94 8.97 9.54
C ILE A 150 5.41 8.96 9.14
N LEU A 151 6.07 7.80 9.19
CA LEU A 151 7.51 7.71 8.93
C LEU A 151 7.93 8.20 7.54
N PRO A 152 7.21 7.92 6.43
CA PRO A 152 7.58 8.44 5.11
C PRO A 152 7.54 9.97 5.03
N HIS A 153 6.60 10.60 5.70
CA HIS A 153 6.55 12.07 5.79
C HIS A 153 7.77 12.63 6.52
N PHE A 154 8.14 12.03 7.64
CA PHE A 154 9.37 12.40 8.36
C PHE A 154 10.62 12.22 7.52
N ILE A 155 10.70 11.16 6.72
CA ILE A 155 11.83 10.91 5.83
C ILE A 155 11.87 11.98 4.75
N ALA A 156 10.76 12.29 4.10
CA ALA A 156 10.68 13.28 3.04
C ALA A 156 11.07 14.69 3.54
N GLU A 157 10.59 15.09 4.71
CA GLU A 157 10.96 16.35 5.35
C GLU A 157 12.43 16.35 5.81
N GLY A 158 12.90 15.28 6.43
CA GLY A 158 14.27 15.16 6.94
C GLY A 158 15.33 15.18 5.84
N LEU A 159 15.02 14.69 4.64
CA LEU A 159 15.93 14.75 3.49
C LEU A 159 16.12 16.18 2.96
N GLN A 160 15.12 17.04 3.17
CA GLN A 160 15.17 18.47 2.76
C GLN A 160 15.76 19.38 3.85
N ASP A 161 15.85 18.90 5.10
CA ASP A 161 16.36 19.71 6.22
C ASP A 161 17.87 19.98 6.06
N PRO A 162 18.36 21.22 6.26
CA PRO A 162 19.77 21.54 6.20
C PRO A 162 20.61 20.92 7.32
N ARG A 163 19.99 20.48 8.42
CA ARG A 163 20.68 19.91 9.59
C ARG A 163 21.21 18.51 9.28
N TRP A 164 22.52 18.32 9.40
CA TRP A 164 23.18 17.07 9.05
C TRP A 164 22.68 15.86 9.84
N ILE A 165 22.33 16.03 11.13
CA ILE A 165 21.81 14.94 11.98
C ILE A 165 20.47 14.42 11.45
N GLN A 166 19.55 15.33 11.09
CA GLN A 166 18.25 14.97 10.54
C GLN A 166 18.39 14.30 9.17
N LYS A 167 19.32 14.75 8.34
CA LYS A 167 19.65 14.07 7.08
C LYS A 167 20.15 12.66 7.29
N VAL A 168 21.12 12.44 8.18
CA VAL A 168 21.65 11.10 8.46
C VAL A 168 20.54 10.18 8.97
N LEU A 169 19.71 10.67 9.89
CA LEU A 169 18.57 9.91 10.40
C LEU A 169 17.57 9.59 9.27
N ALA A 170 17.21 10.57 8.45
CA ALA A 170 16.30 10.39 7.32
C ALA A 170 16.84 9.40 6.30
N TYR A 171 18.12 9.46 5.93
CA TYR A 171 18.76 8.49 5.05
C TYR A 171 18.76 7.08 5.66
N THR A 172 19.09 6.96 6.95
CA THR A 172 19.06 5.66 7.64
C THR A 172 17.65 5.05 7.63
N LEU A 173 16.65 5.86 7.92
CA LEU A 173 15.25 5.42 7.88
C LEU A 173 14.79 5.12 6.45
N TYR A 174 15.21 5.91 5.47
CA TYR A 174 14.90 5.67 4.05
C TYR A 174 15.37 4.29 3.56
N TYR A 175 16.57 3.86 3.96
CA TYR A 175 17.08 2.53 3.60
C TYR A 175 16.52 1.39 4.47
N LEU A 176 15.93 1.72 5.64
CA LEU A 176 15.29 0.74 6.53
C LEU A 176 13.80 0.54 6.24
N THR A 177 13.17 1.46 5.51
CA THR A 177 11.76 1.38 5.15
C THR A 177 11.62 0.93 3.69
N PRO A 178 10.60 0.14 3.39
CA PRO A 178 10.34 -0.23 2.00
C PRO A 178 9.95 0.99 1.18
N ALA A 179 10.29 0.95 -0.09
CA ALA A 179 9.92 2.00 -1.02
C ALA A 179 8.39 2.09 -1.12
N GLN A 180 7.87 3.26 -0.78
CA GLN A 180 6.47 3.57 -1.03
C GLN A 180 6.29 4.10 -2.45
N MET A 181 5.13 3.83 -3.01
CA MET A 181 4.78 4.36 -4.32
C MET A 181 4.59 5.88 -4.21
N PRO A 182 5.39 6.70 -4.92
CA PRO A 182 5.21 8.14 -4.91
C PRO A 182 3.82 8.53 -5.44
N ALA A 183 3.16 9.48 -4.78
CA ALA A 183 1.81 9.93 -5.16
C ALA A 183 1.75 10.53 -6.59
N ASP A 184 2.85 11.10 -7.06
CA ASP A 184 3.01 11.62 -8.42
C ASP A 184 2.95 10.51 -9.48
N LEU A 185 3.44 9.30 -9.19
CA LEU A 185 3.33 8.15 -10.09
C LEU A 185 1.87 7.74 -10.33
N LEU A 186 0.99 7.90 -9.34
CA LEU A 186 -0.44 7.66 -9.52
C LEU A 186 -1.04 8.64 -10.54
N GLY A 187 -0.69 9.92 -10.44
CA GLY A 187 -1.09 10.95 -11.40
C GLY A 187 -0.49 10.74 -12.79
N GLU A 188 0.80 10.39 -12.85
CA GLU A 188 1.50 10.08 -14.11
C GLU A 188 0.91 8.87 -14.82
N SER A 189 0.37 7.89 -14.10
CA SER A 189 -0.19 6.65 -14.65
C SER A 189 -1.32 6.88 -15.64
N PHE A 190 -2.05 7.98 -15.49
CA PHE A 190 -3.15 8.36 -16.38
C PHE A 190 -2.79 9.49 -17.36
N SER A 191 -1.56 10.01 -17.31
CA SER A 191 -1.10 11.04 -18.22
C SER A 191 -0.75 10.42 -19.58
N LYS A 192 -1.41 10.90 -20.63
CA LYS A 192 -1.10 10.51 -22.04
C LYS A 192 0.26 11.04 -22.52
N GLN A 193 0.95 11.88 -21.72
CA GLN A 193 2.17 12.59 -22.15
C GLN A 193 3.48 11.96 -21.67
N LEU A 194 3.44 10.78 -21.05
CA LEU A 194 4.65 10.10 -20.63
C LEU A 194 5.43 9.56 -21.84
N LEU A 195 6.39 10.37 -22.29
CA LEU A 195 7.34 10.02 -23.34
C LEU A 195 8.27 8.86 -22.95
N HIS A 196 8.52 8.67 -21.65
CA HIS A 196 9.38 7.61 -21.14
C HIS A 196 8.78 7.00 -19.86
N PRO A 197 8.15 5.82 -19.97
CA PRO A 197 7.62 5.13 -18.81
C PRO A 197 8.75 4.70 -17.85
N ARG A 198 8.60 5.03 -16.56
CA ARG A 198 9.59 4.72 -15.51
C ARG A 198 9.48 3.26 -15.04
N TYR A 199 9.47 2.29 -15.97
CA TYR A 199 9.33 0.87 -15.63
C TYR A 199 10.32 0.38 -14.58
N GLY A 200 11.60 0.82 -14.66
CA GLY A 200 12.62 0.44 -13.70
C GLY A 200 12.28 0.82 -12.25
N LEU A 201 11.63 1.97 -12.04
CA LEU A 201 11.20 2.42 -10.73
C LEU A 201 10.04 1.54 -10.21
N TYR A 202 9.03 1.25 -11.03
CA TYR A 202 7.91 0.38 -10.65
C TYR A 202 8.39 -1.04 -10.27
N PHE A 203 9.26 -1.63 -11.08
CA PHE A 203 9.82 -2.95 -10.78
C PHE A 203 10.72 -2.93 -9.55
N GLY A 204 11.46 -1.84 -9.33
CA GLY A 204 12.27 -1.65 -8.13
C GLY A 204 11.41 -1.67 -6.87
N ILE A 205 10.38 -0.84 -6.82
CA ILE A 205 9.42 -0.77 -5.69
C ILE A 205 8.75 -2.12 -5.45
N LEU A 206 8.27 -2.77 -6.49
CA LEU A 206 7.60 -4.07 -6.41
C LEU A 206 8.54 -5.15 -5.85
N THR A 207 9.78 -5.22 -6.32
CA THR A 207 10.77 -6.20 -5.86
C THR A 207 11.14 -5.95 -4.40
N GLU A 208 11.35 -4.70 -4.03
CA GLU A 208 11.69 -4.31 -2.67
C GLU A 208 10.57 -4.67 -1.70
N ASN A 209 9.32 -4.35 -2.01
CA ASN A 209 8.16 -4.69 -1.20
C ASN A 209 8.00 -6.21 -1.03
N LEU A 210 8.23 -7.01 -2.06
CA LEU A 210 8.19 -8.47 -1.98
C LEU A 210 9.29 -9.03 -1.07
N LEU A 211 10.51 -8.52 -1.17
CA LEU A 211 11.63 -8.94 -0.33
C LEU A 211 11.38 -8.61 1.15
N TYR A 212 10.87 -7.39 1.43
CA TYR A 212 10.51 -7.02 2.80
C TYR A 212 9.37 -7.87 3.35
N ALA A 213 8.32 -8.14 2.57
CA ALA A 213 7.22 -9.00 2.98
C ALA A 213 7.71 -10.41 3.34
N GLY A 214 8.59 -10.98 2.52
CA GLY A 214 9.21 -12.28 2.77
C GLY A 214 10.07 -12.28 4.04
N ALA A 215 10.94 -11.28 4.22
CA ALA A 215 11.80 -11.15 5.39
C ALA A 215 10.98 -11.02 6.69
N LEU A 216 9.93 -10.20 6.67
CA LEU A 216 9.06 -10.00 7.82
C LEU A 216 8.23 -11.23 8.16
N PHE A 217 7.78 -11.98 7.14
CA PHE A 217 7.11 -13.26 7.37
C PHE A 217 8.04 -14.26 8.06
N ILE A 218 9.29 -14.38 7.59
CA ILE A 218 10.30 -15.25 8.21
C ILE A 218 10.54 -14.83 9.66
N LEU A 219 10.76 -13.53 9.90
CA LEU A 219 10.97 -12.98 11.23
C LEU A 219 9.77 -13.27 12.16
N GLY A 220 8.56 -12.96 11.73
CA GLY A 220 7.33 -13.23 12.48
C GLY A 220 7.16 -14.73 12.79
N SER A 221 7.45 -15.60 11.82
CA SER A 221 7.40 -17.05 11.98
C SER A 221 8.42 -17.56 13.00
N VAL A 222 9.66 -17.05 12.99
CA VAL A 222 10.71 -17.39 13.97
C VAL A 222 10.33 -16.93 15.37
N ILE A 223 9.86 -15.69 15.52
CA ILE A 223 9.42 -15.14 16.81
C ILE A 223 8.26 -15.97 17.36
N PHE A 224 7.26 -16.26 16.51
CA PHE A 224 6.10 -17.04 16.93
C PHE A 224 6.45 -18.48 17.31
N SER A 225 7.37 -19.12 16.59
CA SER A 225 7.82 -20.49 16.90
C SER A 225 8.51 -20.58 18.26
N ARG A 226 9.24 -19.53 18.65
CA ARG A 226 9.96 -19.45 19.94
C ARG A 226 9.08 -19.01 21.11
N LYS A 227 7.93 -18.39 20.84
CA LYS A 227 7.03 -17.91 21.89
C LYS A 227 6.43 -19.10 22.65
N GLN A 228 6.80 -19.26 23.92
CA GLN A 228 6.14 -20.21 24.80
C GLN A 228 4.74 -19.67 25.12
N LEU A 229 3.72 -20.29 24.56
CA LEU A 229 2.34 -20.04 24.93
C LEU A 229 2.13 -20.67 26.32
N ARG A 230 2.36 -19.88 27.38
CA ARG A 230 2.07 -20.34 28.75
C ARG A 230 0.57 -20.53 28.86
N LEU A 231 0.17 -21.79 28.96
CA LEU A 231 -1.15 -22.22 29.36
C LEU A 231 -1.24 -21.96 30.89
N ARG A 232 -1.69 -20.77 31.26
CA ARG A 232 -2.16 -20.52 32.63
C ARG A 232 -3.66 -20.50 32.69
#